data_53b545ce8773e8290b50031be2503fd1
#
_entry.id   53b545ce8773e8290b50031be2503fd1
#
_cell.length_a   1.000
_cell.length_b   1.000
_cell.length_c   1.000
_cell.angle_alpha   90.00
_cell.angle_beta   90.00
_cell.angle_gamma   90.00
#
_symmetry.space_group_name_H-M   'P 1'
#
loop_
_entity.id
_entity.type
_entity.pdbx_description
1 polymer ?
#
loop_
_entity_poly.entity_id
_entity_poly.type
_entity_poly.pdbx_seq_one_letter_code
_entity_poly.pdbx_strand_id
1 'polypeptide(L)'
;MIETIRQGLRADGYAVSMSQLCRWFDVPRRTAYYRATKAPRVVQARFAAPIKAMIEADPSYGYRTVAHLLGFNKNTVQRIFQLQGWQVKKRPVGFRPRVEAKRSRAEHPNTRWATDLCRVWAGRDGSVTLALVIDCHTRELLGWHLSRSGKAATAGNALEQALIARFGTLGRVPTAFLLRSDNGLVFTSRHYTALVRSYGLQQEFITPYTPEQNGIVERVIRTLKEQCVHRHRFETLQHASRVLADWILFYNTRRPHQALAMKTPAEAFTLAA
;
A
#
# COMPACT_ATOMS: atom_id res chain seq x y z
N MET A 1 41.44 -6.28 -7.82
CA MET A 1 41.70 -5.05 -8.63
C MET A 1 43.15 -4.53 -8.43
N ILE A 2 43.59 -3.98 -7.29
CA ILE A 2 44.95 -3.43 -7.11
C ILE A 2 46.05 -4.49 -7.31
N GLU A 3 45.88 -5.71 -6.80
CA GLU A 3 46.81 -6.82 -7.01
C GLU A 3 46.88 -7.23 -8.50
N THR A 4 45.77 -7.23 -9.19
CA THR A 4 45.70 -7.52 -10.65
C THR A 4 46.47 -6.47 -11.46
N ILE A 5 46.31 -5.20 -11.09
CA ILE A 5 47.10 -4.08 -11.69
C ILE A 5 48.60 -4.25 -11.41
N ARG A 6 48.94 -4.61 -10.17
CA ARG A 6 50.36 -4.86 -9.80
C ARG A 6 50.97 -5.97 -10.62
N GLN A 7 50.22 -7.07 -10.84
CA GLN A 7 50.67 -8.20 -11.63
C GLN A 7 50.84 -7.81 -13.12
N GLY A 8 49.91 -7.02 -13.67
CA GLY A 8 50.02 -6.48 -15.03
C GLY A 8 51.28 -5.61 -15.20
N LEU A 9 51.44 -4.63 -14.33
CA LEU A 9 52.64 -3.76 -14.37
C LEU A 9 53.93 -4.54 -14.25
N ARG A 10 53.95 -5.59 -13.44
CA ARG A 10 55.12 -6.44 -13.27
C ARG A 10 55.43 -7.28 -14.53
N ALA A 11 54.38 -7.72 -15.24
CA ALA A 11 54.51 -8.40 -16.51
C ALA A 11 55.08 -7.47 -17.59
N ASP A 12 54.72 -6.17 -17.51
CA ASP A 12 55.22 -5.10 -18.40
C ASP A 12 56.64 -4.57 -17.99
N GLY A 13 57.29 -5.21 -17.02
CA GLY A 13 58.64 -4.87 -16.57
C GLY A 13 58.72 -3.76 -15.50
N TYR A 14 57.60 -3.28 -14.96
CA TYR A 14 57.60 -2.24 -13.94
C TYR A 14 57.50 -2.81 -12.53
N ALA A 15 58.52 -2.53 -11.68
CA ALA A 15 58.54 -2.96 -10.30
C ALA A 15 57.84 -1.93 -9.39
N VAL A 16 56.50 -1.99 -9.29
CA VAL A 16 55.71 -1.09 -8.46
C VAL A 16 55.31 -1.76 -7.15
N SER A 17 55.55 -1.07 -6.02
CA SER A 17 55.19 -1.59 -4.71
C SER A 17 53.69 -1.45 -4.42
N MET A 18 53.11 -2.34 -3.60
CA MET A 18 51.70 -2.23 -3.17
C MET A 18 51.42 -0.89 -2.49
N SER A 19 52.38 -0.35 -1.75
CA SER A 19 52.24 0.93 -1.08
C SER A 19 52.12 2.12 -2.05
N GLN A 20 52.87 2.06 -3.17
CA GLN A 20 52.75 3.06 -4.23
C GLN A 20 51.40 2.99 -4.94
N LEU A 21 50.96 1.79 -5.29
CA LEU A 21 49.62 1.57 -5.91
C LEU A 21 48.50 2.06 -4.98
N CYS A 22 48.54 1.68 -3.71
CA CYS A 22 47.53 2.14 -2.75
C CYS A 22 47.48 3.68 -2.65
N ARG A 23 48.64 4.35 -2.77
CA ARG A 23 48.72 5.81 -2.75
C ARG A 23 48.19 6.43 -4.03
N TRP A 24 48.53 5.86 -5.19
CA TRP A 24 48.05 6.35 -6.51
C TRP A 24 46.57 6.22 -6.69
N PHE A 25 45.95 5.13 -6.15
CA PHE A 25 44.53 4.87 -6.26
C PHE A 25 43.70 5.32 -5.03
N ASP A 26 44.35 6.04 -4.08
CA ASP A 26 43.72 6.49 -2.83
C ASP A 26 42.98 5.37 -2.08
N VAL A 27 43.60 4.17 -2.03
CA VAL A 27 43.02 3.00 -1.36
C VAL A 27 43.88 2.70 -0.10
N PRO A 28 43.24 2.64 1.09
CA PRO A 28 43.96 2.28 2.30
C PRO A 28 44.63 0.89 2.15
N ARG A 29 45.91 0.75 2.59
CA ARG A 29 46.63 -0.53 2.52
C ARG A 29 45.86 -1.67 3.16
N ARG A 30 45.17 -1.42 4.27
CA ARG A 30 44.28 -2.41 4.93
C ARG A 30 43.22 -2.97 3.98
N THR A 31 42.64 -2.15 3.14
CA THR A 31 41.63 -2.57 2.13
C THR A 31 42.28 -3.44 1.05
N ALA A 32 43.49 -3.09 0.59
CA ALA A 32 44.21 -3.85 -0.43
C ALA A 32 44.62 -5.28 0.05
N TYR A 33 44.91 -5.45 1.32
CA TYR A 33 45.24 -6.76 1.92
C TYR A 33 44.04 -7.47 2.54
N TYR A 34 42.84 -6.85 2.52
CA TYR A 34 41.66 -7.48 3.09
C TYR A 34 41.26 -8.74 2.31
N ARG A 35 41.20 -9.85 3.00
CA ARG A 35 40.65 -11.11 2.51
C ARG A 35 39.36 -11.39 3.26
N ALA A 36 38.27 -11.59 2.51
CA ALA A 36 36.97 -11.94 3.11
C ALA A 36 37.10 -13.33 3.76
N THR A 37 36.96 -13.38 5.08
CA THR A 37 36.97 -14.64 5.84
C THR A 37 35.60 -15.27 5.97
N LYS A 38 34.52 -14.50 5.69
CA LYS A 38 33.15 -14.98 5.77
C LYS A 38 32.79 -15.72 4.49
N ALA A 39 32.24 -16.93 4.64
CA ALA A 39 31.69 -17.68 3.53
C ALA A 39 30.60 -16.88 2.77
N PRO A 40 30.44 -17.10 1.47
CA PRO A 40 29.35 -16.49 0.70
C PRO A 40 28.01 -16.77 1.35
N ARG A 41 27.11 -15.79 1.28
CA ARG A 41 25.76 -15.92 1.83
C ARG A 41 24.96 -16.94 1.04
N VAL A 42 24.56 -18.03 1.68
CA VAL A 42 23.77 -19.11 1.06
C VAL A 42 22.29 -18.95 1.45
N VAL A 43 21.41 -19.14 0.48
CA VAL A 43 19.96 -19.20 0.69
C VAL A 43 19.57 -20.61 1.10
N GLN A 44 18.98 -20.78 2.28
CA GLN A 44 18.50 -22.08 2.73
C GLN A 44 17.14 -22.37 2.08
N ALA A 45 17.04 -23.52 1.38
CA ALA A 45 15.84 -23.92 0.65
C ALA A 45 14.59 -23.97 1.52
N ARG A 46 14.71 -24.40 2.79
CA ARG A 46 13.60 -24.46 3.76
C ARG A 46 12.90 -23.13 3.98
N PHE A 47 13.59 -22.00 3.81
CA PHE A 47 13.00 -20.67 3.88
C PHE A 47 12.60 -20.14 2.51
N ALA A 48 13.37 -20.46 1.46
CA ALA A 48 13.15 -19.92 0.12
C ALA A 48 11.86 -20.44 -0.50
N ALA A 49 11.56 -21.73 -0.36
CA ALA A 49 10.39 -22.35 -0.98
C ALA A 49 9.05 -21.75 -0.48
N PRO A 50 8.77 -21.66 0.83
CA PRO A 50 7.52 -21.05 1.30
C PRO A 50 7.44 -19.56 1.01
N ILE A 51 8.56 -18.82 1.02
CA ILE A 51 8.62 -17.41 0.64
C ILE A 51 8.23 -17.25 -0.83
N LYS A 52 8.80 -18.10 -1.72
CA LYS A 52 8.51 -18.07 -3.16
C LYS A 52 7.03 -18.35 -3.43
N ALA A 53 6.47 -19.38 -2.85
CA ALA A 53 5.06 -19.73 -2.99
C ALA A 53 4.13 -18.57 -2.58
N MET A 54 4.46 -17.87 -1.48
CA MET A 54 3.66 -16.73 -1.01
C MET A 54 3.76 -15.52 -1.95
N ILE A 55 4.95 -15.27 -2.54
CA ILE A 55 5.13 -14.18 -3.52
C ILE A 55 4.40 -14.49 -4.83
N GLU A 56 4.38 -15.75 -5.24
CA GLU A 56 3.63 -16.19 -6.43
C GLU A 56 2.12 -16.03 -6.22
N ALA A 57 1.62 -16.33 -5.02
CA ALA A 57 0.23 -16.08 -4.66
C ALA A 57 -0.09 -14.58 -4.59
N ASP A 58 0.77 -13.79 -3.93
CA ASP A 58 0.60 -12.35 -3.73
C ASP A 58 1.88 -11.54 -4.02
N PRO A 59 2.18 -11.20 -5.30
CA PRO A 59 3.40 -10.49 -5.71
C PRO A 59 3.56 -9.09 -5.12
N SER A 60 2.51 -8.52 -4.57
CA SER A 60 2.53 -7.20 -3.93
C SER A 60 3.06 -7.21 -2.49
N TYR A 61 3.24 -8.40 -1.89
CA TYR A 61 3.71 -8.51 -0.52
C TYR A 61 5.21 -8.23 -0.42
N GLY A 62 5.56 -7.25 0.42
CA GLY A 62 6.96 -7.00 0.79
C GLY A 62 7.45 -7.98 1.86
N TYR A 63 8.76 -8.05 2.05
CA TYR A 63 9.39 -8.98 2.99
C TYR A 63 8.85 -8.93 4.43
N ARG A 64 8.35 -7.76 4.91
CA ARG A 64 7.76 -7.64 6.25
C ARG A 64 6.44 -8.38 6.38
N THR A 65 5.58 -8.27 5.37
CA THR A 65 4.29 -8.97 5.32
C THR A 65 4.50 -10.47 5.21
N VAL A 66 5.40 -10.88 4.30
CA VAL A 66 5.76 -12.30 4.13
C VAL A 66 6.36 -12.89 5.41
N ALA A 67 7.27 -12.16 6.09
CA ALA A 67 7.85 -12.59 7.35
C ALA A 67 6.78 -12.79 8.45
N HIS A 68 5.83 -11.87 8.54
CA HIS A 68 4.74 -11.96 9.50
C HIS A 68 3.84 -13.17 9.22
N LEU A 69 3.39 -13.34 7.98
CA LEU A 69 2.47 -14.43 7.60
C LEU A 69 3.10 -15.83 7.74
N LEU A 70 4.41 -15.95 7.50
CA LEU A 70 5.15 -17.21 7.64
C LEU A 70 5.73 -17.42 9.06
N GLY A 71 5.60 -16.47 9.96
CA GLY A 71 6.23 -16.54 11.29
C GLY A 71 7.77 -16.52 11.25
N PHE A 72 8.38 -16.03 10.16
CA PHE A 72 9.82 -16.02 10.00
C PHE A 72 10.46 -14.72 10.48
N ASN A 73 11.73 -14.79 10.89
CA ASN A 73 12.48 -13.58 11.24
C ASN A 73 12.58 -12.64 10.03
N LYS A 74 12.15 -11.38 10.21
CA LYS A 74 12.12 -10.36 9.14
C LYS A 74 13.46 -10.14 8.44
N ASN A 75 14.56 -10.22 9.17
CA ASN A 75 15.90 -10.00 8.62
C ASN A 75 16.35 -11.19 7.73
N THR A 76 15.94 -12.41 8.10
CA THR A 76 16.15 -13.60 7.28
C THR A 76 15.39 -13.50 5.95
N VAL A 77 14.10 -13.14 6.02
CA VAL A 77 13.27 -12.97 4.83
C VAL A 77 13.80 -11.82 3.96
N GLN A 78 14.14 -10.67 4.56
CA GLN A 78 14.72 -9.55 3.83
C GLN A 78 15.99 -9.94 3.07
N ARG A 79 16.88 -10.70 3.72
CA ARG A 79 18.11 -11.18 3.09
C ARG A 79 17.84 -12.11 1.90
N ILE A 80 16.85 -13.02 2.03
CA ILE A 80 16.46 -13.90 0.94
C ILE A 80 15.88 -13.10 -0.22
N PHE A 81 15.00 -12.13 0.05
CA PHE A 81 14.48 -11.22 -0.96
C PHE A 81 15.60 -10.49 -1.73
N GLN A 82 16.65 -10.05 -1.02
CA GLN A 82 17.80 -9.38 -1.63
C GLN A 82 18.62 -10.33 -2.52
N LEU A 83 18.91 -11.53 -2.01
CA LEU A 83 19.73 -12.52 -2.73
C LEU A 83 19.03 -13.11 -3.96
N GLN A 84 17.70 -13.21 -3.90
CA GLN A 84 16.89 -13.77 -4.99
C GLN A 84 16.31 -12.70 -5.93
N GLY A 85 16.54 -11.41 -5.64
CA GLY A 85 15.99 -10.31 -6.44
C GLY A 85 14.46 -10.18 -6.38
N TRP A 86 13.80 -10.72 -5.35
CA TRP A 86 12.35 -10.71 -5.18
C TRP A 86 11.80 -9.43 -4.57
N GLN A 87 12.59 -8.39 -4.54
CA GLN A 87 12.18 -7.10 -3.97
C GLN A 87 11.07 -6.47 -4.81
N VAL A 88 10.00 -6.03 -4.14
CA VAL A 88 8.96 -5.23 -4.79
C VAL A 88 9.60 -3.94 -5.31
N LYS A 89 9.57 -3.75 -6.62
CA LYS A 89 10.15 -2.56 -7.27
C LYS A 89 9.42 -1.31 -6.76
N LYS A 90 10.18 -0.39 -6.17
CA LYS A 90 9.65 0.94 -5.86
C LYS A 90 9.46 1.70 -7.17
N ARG A 91 8.25 2.21 -7.40
CA ARG A 91 8.07 3.20 -8.48
C ARG A 91 8.87 4.45 -8.12
N PRO A 92 9.61 5.07 -9.05
CA PRO A 92 10.27 6.35 -8.80
C PRO A 92 9.19 7.36 -8.40
N VAL A 93 9.34 7.93 -7.22
CA VAL A 93 8.51 9.05 -6.78
C VAL A 93 9.01 10.26 -7.53
N GLY A 94 8.19 10.84 -8.41
CA GLY A 94 8.51 12.10 -9.07
C GLY A 94 8.85 13.18 -8.03
N PHE A 95 9.76 14.06 -8.35
CA PHE A 95 10.17 15.16 -7.48
C PHE A 95 9.02 16.16 -7.40
N ARG A 96 8.17 16.04 -6.38
CA ARG A 96 7.16 17.05 -6.05
C ARG A 96 7.57 17.70 -4.74
N PRO A 97 7.54 19.06 -4.63
CA PRO A 97 7.75 19.73 -3.36
C PRO A 97 6.74 19.16 -2.35
N ARG A 98 7.22 18.71 -1.19
CA ARG A 98 6.35 18.28 -0.11
C ARG A 98 5.81 19.53 0.56
N VAL A 99 4.55 19.84 0.32
CA VAL A 99 3.80 20.77 1.16
C VAL A 99 3.52 20.05 2.47
N GLU A 100 3.68 20.73 3.62
CA GLU A 100 3.24 20.20 4.92
C GLU A 100 1.73 20.02 4.91
N ALA A 101 1.30 18.83 4.52
CA ALA A 101 -0.11 18.48 4.48
C ALA A 101 -0.55 17.90 5.83
N LYS A 102 -1.67 18.35 6.35
CA LYS A 102 -2.35 17.72 7.49
C LYS A 102 -2.56 16.25 7.16
N ARG A 103 -1.99 15.37 8.00
CA ARG A 103 -2.07 13.92 7.78
C ARG A 103 -3.53 13.46 7.77
N SER A 104 -3.87 12.54 6.89
CA SER A 104 -5.22 11.94 6.83
C SER A 104 -5.52 10.98 8.00
N ARG A 105 -4.54 10.62 8.82
CA ARG A 105 -4.70 9.70 9.93
C ARG A 105 -5.56 10.31 11.03
N ALA A 106 -6.57 9.57 11.50
CA ALA A 106 -7.38 9.90 12.67
C ALA A 106 -6.78 9.28 13.95
N GLU A 107 -7.02 9.88 15.10
CA GLU A 107 -6.51 9.41 16.40
C GLU A 107 -7.35 8.24 16.94
N HIS A 108 -8.66 8.27 16.70
CA HIS A 108 -9.62 7.24 17.15
C HIS A 108 -10.49 6.75 15.98
N PRO A 109 -11.09 5.53 16.09
CA PRO A 109 -12.12 5.08 15.17
C PRO A 109 -13.29 6.08 15.11
N ASN A 110 -13.92 6.16 13.95
CA ASN A 110 -15.09 7.03 13.72
C ASN A 110 -14.86 8.53 14.01
N THR A 111 -13.62 9.00 14.00
CA THR A 111 -13.31 10.45 14.08
C THR A 111 -13.23 11.08 12.70
N ARG A 112 -12.74 10.32 11.73
CA ARG A 112 -12.66 10.73 10.33
C ARG A 112 -12.77 9.53 9.41
N TRP A 113 -13.72 9.60 8.50
CA TRP A 113 -13.78 8.70 7.36
C TRP A 113 -13.28 9.41 6.11
N ALA A 114 -12.82 8.65 5.13
CA ALA A 114 -12.47 9.17 3.82
C ALA A 114 -13.24 8.43 2.74
N THR A 115 -13.64 9.16 1.70
CA THR A 115 -14.34 8.60 0.54
C THR A 115 -13.67 9.04 -0.74
N ASP A 116 -13.74 8.17 -1.76
CA ASP A 116 -13.22 8.45 -3.09
C ASP A 116 -13.90 7.56 -4.13
N LEU A 117 -13.77 7.94 -5.40
CA LEU A 117 -14.28 7.22 -6.55
C LEU A 117 -13.15 6.69 -7.43
N CYS A 118 -13.29 5.47 -7.92
CA CYS A 118 -12.36 4.98 -8.93
C CYS A 118 -13.08 4.23 -10.07
N ARG A 119 -12.44 4.19 -11.25
CA ARG A 119 -12.94 3.46 -12.40
C ARG A 119 -12.43 2.03 -12.38
N VAL A 120 -13.34 1.10 -12.74
CA VAL A 120 -13.10 -0.32 -12.92
C VAL A 120 -13.69 -0.75 -14.26
N TRP A 121 -12.98 -1.58 -15.01
CA TRP A 121 -13.51 -2.17 -16.24
C TRP A 121 -14.26 -3.46 -15.91
N ALA A 122 -15.53 -3.54 -16.28
CA ALA A 122 -16.44 -4.65 -15.98
C ALA A 122 -16.90 -5.42 -17.24
N GLY A 123 -16.00 -5.67 -18.17
CA GLY A 123 -16.25 -6.46 -19.36
C GLY A 123 -17.38 -5.91 -20.24
N ARG A 124 -18.47 -6.67 -20.40
CA ARG A 124 -19.63 -6.27 -21.22
C ARG A 124 -20.30 -4.98 -20.76
N ASP A 125 -20.17 -4.66 -19.47
CA ASP A 125 -20.76 -3.45 -18.89
C ASP A 125 -19.86 -2.22 -19.01
N GLY A 126 -18.67 -2.39 -19.60
CA GLY A 126 -17.71 -1.30 -19.84
C GLY A 126 -17.11 -0.72 -18.57
N SER A 127 -16.82 0.57 -18.60
CA SER A 127 -16.23 1.28 -17.47
C SER A 127 -17.29 1.64 -16.44
N VAL A 128 -17.15 1.06 -15.23
CA VAL A 128 -18.04 1.30 -14.08
C VAL A 128 -17.30 2.10 -13.00
N THR A 129 -18.04 2.73 -12.12
CA THR A 129 -17.52 3.54 -11.02
C THR A 129 -17.69 2.79 -9.70
N LEU A 130 -16.60 2.63 -8.96
CA LEU A 130 -16.56 2.12 -7.61
C LEU A 130 -16.40 3.29 -6.64
N ALA A 131 -17.34 3.45 -5.72
CA ALA A 131 -17.24 4.34 -4.57
C ALA A 131 -16.77 3.54 -3.36
N LEU A 132 -15.91 4.13 -2.53
CA LEU A 132 -15.36 3.51 -1.32
C LEU A 132 -15.46 4.48 -0.14
N VAL A 133 -15.71 3.93 1.05
CA VAL A 133 -15.64 4.66 2.34
C VAL A 133 -14.77 3.87 3.30
N ILE A 134 -13.79 4.55 3.90
CA ILE A 134 -12.80 3.95 4.80
C ILE A 134 -12.69 4.75 6.10
N ASP A 135 -12.51 4.06 7.21
CA ASP A 135 -12.11 4.69 8.48
C ASP A 135 -10.61 5.05 8.46
N CYS A 136 -10.28 6.29 8.73
CA CYS A 136 -8.91 6.79 8.67
C CYS A 136 -8.02 6.35 9.85
N HIS A 137 -8.60 5.80 10.91
CA HIS A 137 -7.87 5.21 12.04
C HIS A 137 -7.61 3.72 11.81
N THR A 138 -8.68 2.92 11.71
CA THR A 138 -8.61 1.46 11.59
C THR A 138 -8.26 0.98 10.19
N ARG A 139 -8.40 1.85 9.18
CA ARG A 139 -8.26 1.52 7.74
C ARG A 139 -9.28 0.49 7.25
N GLU A 140 -10.35 0.30 7.97
CA GLU A 140 -11.43 -0.58 7.59
C GLU A 140 -12.23 -0.01 6.43
N LEU A 141 -12.42 -0.79 5.38
CA LEU A 141 -13.34 -0.49 4.30
C LEU A 141 -14.77 -0.76 4.79
N LEU A 142 -15.47 0.31 5.16
CA LEU A 142 -16.79 0.25 5.78
C LEU A 142 -17.92 0.12 4.77
N GLY A 143 -17.78 0.79 3.64
CA GLY A 143 -18.80 0.78 2.60
C GLY A 143 -18.20 0.91 1.21
N TRP A 144 -18.90 0.33 0.25
CA TRP A 144 -18.54 0.41 -1.16
C TRP A 144 -19.78 0.23 -2.04
N HIS A 145 -19.75 0.83 -3.21
CA HIS A 145 -20.83 0.66 -4.19
C HIS A 145 -20.27 0.70 -5.60
N LEU A 146 -20.63 -0.31 -6.41
CA LEU A 146 -20.24 -0.41 -7.81
C LEU A 146 -21.43 -0.09 -8.70
N SER A 147 -21.28 0.89 -9.61
CA SER A 147 -22.37 1.34 -10.48
C SER A 147 -21.84 1.73 -11.86
N ARG A 148 -22.70 1.60 -12.89
CA ARG A 148 -22.42 2.18 -14.21
C ARG A 148 -22.36 3.71 -14.18
N SER A 149 -22.97 4.32 -13.16
CA SER A 149 -23.05 5.76 -12.99
C SER A 149 -22.01 6.26 -11.98
N GLY A 150 -21.26 7.31 -12.32
CA GLY A 150 -20.34 8.01 -11.40
C GLY A 150 -20.99 9.25 -10.76
N LYS A 151 -22.30 9.20 -10.44
CA LYS A 151 -23.07 10.31 -9.87
C LYS A 151 -23.04 10.31 -8.33
N ALA A 152 -23.58 11.37 -7.74
CA ALA A 152 -23.69 11.53 -6.29
C ALA A 152 -24.40 10.34 -5.59
N ALA A 153 -25.38 9.73 -6.22
CA ALA A 153 -26.07 8.55 -5.68
C ALA A 153 -25.11 7.36 -5.47
N THR A 154 -24.11 7.16 -6.35
CA THR A 154 -23.13 6.10 -6.21
C THR A 154 -22.27 6.29 -4.95
N ALA A 155 -21.84 7.52 -4.68
CA ALA A 155 -21.10 7.86 -3.47
C ALA A 155 -22.02 7.80 -2.23
N GLY A 156 -23.28 8.23 -2.36
CA GLY A 156 -24.28 8.13 -1.31
C GLY A 156 -24.56 6.70 -0.86
N ASN A 157 -24.77 5.78 -1.81
CA ASN A 157 -24.99 4.36 -1.51
C ASN A 157 -23.79 3.73 -0.78
N ALA A 158 -22.57 4.09 -1.15
CA ALA A 158 -21.39 3.61 -0.44
C ALA A 158 -21.31 4.16 1.01
N LEU A 159 -21.69 5.43 1.21
CA LEU A 159 -21.77 6.04 2.54
C LEU A 159 -22.85 5.37 3.39
N GLU A 160 -24.03 5.13 2.86
CA GLU A 160 -25.14 4.46 3.55
C GLU A 160 -24.76 3.04 3.96
N GLN A 161 -24.11 2.27 3.09
CA GLN A 161 -23.57 0.96 3.45
C GLN A 161 -22.55 1.06 4.59
N ALA A 162 -21.67 2.07 4.57
CA ALA A 162 -20.70 2.28 5.64
C ALA A 162 -21.37 2.60 6.99
N LEU A 163 -22.41 3.42 6.98
CA LEU A 163 -23.21 3.74 8.18
C LEU A 163 -23.91 2.51 8.74
N ILE A 164 -24.55 1.71 7.88
CA ILE A 164 -25.19 0.45 8.30
C ILE A 164 -24.14 -0.52 8.87
N ALA A 165 -23.01 -0.70 8.18
CA ALA A 165 -21.96 -1.61 8.64
C ALA A 165 -21.38 -1.21 10.01
N ARG A 166 -21.29 0.09 10.29
CA ARG A 166 -20.70 0.59 11.53
C ARG A 166 -21.70 0.77 12.67
N PHE A 167 -22.91 1.23 12.38
CA PHE A 167 -23.91 1.61 13.37
C PHE A 167 -25.15 0.71 13.38
N GLY A 168 -25.24 -0.25 12.45
CA GLY A 168 -26.36 -1.21 12.36
C GLY A 168 -27.63 -0.67 11.72
N THR A 169 -27.75 0.64 11.56
CA THR A 169 -28.95 1.28 11.00
C THR A 169 -28.62 2.58 10.26
N LEU A 170 -29.53 2.97 9.37
CA LEU A 170 -29.50 4.31 8.77
C LEU A 170 -30.19 5.30 9.70
N GLY A 171 -29.49 6.37 10.01
CA GLY A 171 -29.99 7.44 10.85
C GLY A 171 -28.90 8.45 11.15
N ARG A 172 -29.25 9.48 11.92
CA ARG A 172 -28.27 10.45 12.37
C ARG A 172 -27.26 9.76 13.29
N VAL A 173 -25.96 9.95 13.01
CA VAL A 173 -24.89 9.36 13.82
C VAL A 173 -24.93 9.89 15.27
N PRO A 174 -24.57 9.06 16.28
CA PRO A 174 -24.60 9.47 17.69
C PRO A 174 -23.69 10.65 17.97
N THR A 175 -22.52 10.66 17.35
CA THR A 175 -21.52 11.74 17.48
C THR A 175 -21.06 12.15 16.09
N ALA A 176 -21.11 13.45 15.80
CA ALA A 176 -20.67 13.98 14.51
C ALA A 176 -19.18 13.75 14.30
N PHE A 177 -18.80 13.30 13.12
CA PHE A 177 -17.42 13.11 12.70
C PHE A 177 -17.18 13.60 11.28
N LEU A 178 -15.90 13.66 10.89
CA LEU A 178 -15.48 14.19 9.60
C LEU A 178 -15.60 13.15 8.48
N LEU A 179 -16.23 13.52 7.36
CA LEU A 179 -16.21 12.77 6.12
C LEU A 179 -15.36 13.52 5.10
N ARG A 180 -14.15 13.02 4.85
CA ARG A 180 -13.20 13.63 3.92
C ARG A 180 -13.39 13.12 2.50
N SER A 181 -13.33 14.03 1.53
CA SER A 181 -13.33 13.74 0.10
C SER A 181 -12.41 14.70 -0.66
N ASP A 182 -12.20 14.44 -1.93
CA ASP A 182 -11.66 15.44 -2.84
C ASP A 182 -12.71 16.53 -3.16
N ASN A 183 -12.31 17.53 -3.98
CA ASN A 183 -13.19 18.61 -4.42
C ASN A 183 -13.97 18.24 -5.70
N GLY A 184 -14.13 16.96 -6.00
CA GLY A 184 -14.83 16.49 -7.18
C GLY A 184 -16.31 16.88 -7.19
N LEU A 185 -16.86 17.08 -8.41
CA LEU A 185 -18.26 17.50 -8.61
C LEU A 185 -19.30 16.59 -7.93
N VAL A 186 -18.97 15.32 -7.74
CA VAL A 186 -19.83 14.36 -7.04
C VAL A 186 -19.98 14.76 -5.57
N PHE A 187 -18.87 15.03 -4.90
CA PHE A 187 -18.83 15.32 -3.47
C PHE A 187 -19.25 16.75 -3.13
N THR A 188 -19.10 17.70 -4.06
CA THR A 188 -19.55 19.08 -3.91
C THR A 188 -21.01 19.30 -4.35
N SER A 189 -21.65 18.26 -4.90
CA SER A 189 -23.06 18.35 -5.36
C SER A 189 -24.02 18.62 -4.21
N ARG A 190 -25.08 19.38 -4.48
CA ARG A 190 -26.14 19.66 -3.50
C ARG A 190 -26.75 18.39 -2.91
N HIS A 191 -26.95 17.37 -3.76
CA HIS A 191 -27.54 16.10 -3.34
C HIS A 191 -26.65 15.38 -2.33
N TYR A 192 -25.36 15.22 -2.62
CA TYR A 192 -24.43 14.54 -1.71
C TYR A 192 -24.23 15.33 -0.41
N THR A 193 -24.07 16.64 -0.51
CA THR A 193 -23.89 17.51 0.66
C THR A 193 -25.11 17.48 1.59
N ALA A 194 -26.33 17.49 1.02
CA ALA A 194 -27.56 17.37 1.80
C ALA A 194 -27.65 15.99 2.49
N LEU A 195 -27.29 14.91 1.78
CA LEU A 195 -27.26 13.54 2.33
C LEU A 195 -26.27 13.44 3.51
N VAL A 196 -25.05 13.94 3.36
CA VAL A 196 -24.03 13.93 4.44
C VAL A 196 -24.55 14.66 5.68
N ARG A 197 -25.17 15.83 5.50
CA ARG A 197 -25.76 16.62 6.59
C ARG A 197 -26.92 15.91 7.27
N SER A 198 -27.79 15.21 6.52
CA SER A 198 -28.94 14.50 7.09
C SER A 198 -28.50 13.42 8.08
N TYR A 199 -27.37 12.77 7.82
CA TYR A 199 -26.75 11.81 8.76
C TYR A 199 -25.96 12.45 9.91
N GLY A 200 -25.87 13.77 9.97
CA GLY A 200 -25.14 14.48 11.02
C GLY A 200 -23.62 14.50 10.86
N LEU A 201 -23.12 14.14 9.68
CA LEU A 201 -21.70 14.17 9.36
C LEU A 201 -21.22 15.58 8.96
N GLN A 202 -19.94 15.86 9.19
CA GLN A 202 -19.28 17.08 8.76
C GLN A 202 -18.41 16.80 7.54
N GLN A 203 -18.72 17.41 6.41
CA GLN A 203 -17.95 17.25 5.20
C GLN A 203 -16.64 18.02 5.28
N GLU A 204 -15.52 17.33 5.01
CA GLU A 204 -14.17 17.89 4.97
C GLU A 204 -13.59 17.72 3.57
N PHE A 205 -13.26 18.81 2.91
CA PHE A 205 -12.60 18.78 1.61
C PHE A 205 -11.10 18.89 1.76
N ILE A 206 -10.35 18.19 0.89
CA ILE A 206 -8.91 18.38 0.81
C ILE A 206 -8.59 19.76 0.26
N THR A 207 -7.44 20.31 0.65
CA THR A 207 -6.95 21.56 0.05
C THR A 207 -6.72 21.33 -1.45
N PRO A 208 -7.10 22.26 -2.31
CA PRO A 208 -6.82 22.14 -3.74
C PRO A 208 -5.35 21.82 -4.01
N TYR A 209 -5.11 20.91 -4.96
CA TYR A 209 -3.76 20.44 -5.35
C TYR A 209 -2.96 19.70 -4.26
N THR A 210 -3.60 19.23 -3.19
CA THR A 210 -2.95 18.50 -2.09
C THR A 210 -3.52 17.08 -1.93
N PRO A 211 -3.30 16.17 -2.90
CA PRO A 211 -3.84 14.80 -2.85
C PRO A 211 -3.36 14.00 -1.65
N GLU A 212 -2.19 14.34 -1.06
CA GLU A 212 -1.64 13.66 0.10
C GLU A 212 -2.61 13.66 1.30
N GLN A 213 -3.52 14.63 1.38
CA GLN A 213 -4.55 14.70 2.41
C GLN A 213 -5.57 13.57 2.31
N ASN A 214 -5.80 12.99 1.10
CA ASN A 214 -6.66 11.83 0.89
C ASN A 214 -5.87 10.51 0.72
N GLY A 215 -4.59 10.53 1.07
CA GLY A 215 -3.64 9.44 0.82
C GLY A 215 -4.02 8.08 1.42
N ILE A 216 -4.91 8.00 2.44
CA ILE A 216 -5.38 6.73 3.00
C ILE A 216 -6.28 6.02 2.01
N VAL A 217 -7.33 6.67 1.51
CA VAL A 217 -8.25 6.05 0.54
C VAL A 217 -7.57 5.80 -0.80
N GLU A 218 -6.71 6.72 -1.27
CA GLU A 218 -5.91 6.50 -2.49
C GLU A 218 -5.01 5.26 -2.38
N ARG A 219 -4.40 5.05 -1.21
CA ARG A 219 -3.58 3.85 -0.96
C ARG A 219 -4.42 2.59 -1.00
N VAL A 220 -5.63 2.61 -0.48
CA VAL A 220 -6.55 1.46 -0.53
C VAL A 220 -6.97 1.19 -1.96
N ILE A 221 -7.37 2.22 -2.71
CA ILE A 221 -7.72 2.09 -4.13
C ILE A 221 -6.56 1.49 -4.93
N ARG A 222 -5.33 1.94 -4.69
CA ARG A 222 -4.14 1.36 -5.32
C ARG A 222 -3.99 -0.12 -4.97
N THR A 223 -4.10 -0.46 -3.69
CA THR A 223 -3.98 -1.85 -3.22
C THR A 223 -5.07 -2.74 -3.83
N LEU A 224 -6.32 -2.25 -3.87
CA LEU A 224 -7.44 -2.94 -4.51
C LEU A 224 -7.18 -3.16 -6.01
N LYS A 225 -6.70 -2.15 -6.71
CA LYS A 225 -6.35 -2.28 -8.13
C LYS A 225 -5.23 -3.30 -8.36
N GLU A 226 -4.17 -3.25 -7.57
CA GLU A 226 -3.00 -4.14 -7.72
C GLU A 226 -3.32 -5.60 -7.28
N GLN A 227 -4.11 -5.79 -6.24
CA GLN A 227 -4.38 -7.12 -5.67
C GLN A 227 -5.67 -7.77 -6.16
N CYS A 228 -6.60 -7.02 -6.71
CA CYS A 228 -7.88 -7.52 -7.18
C CYS A 228 -8.14 -7.16 -8.65
N VAL A 229 -8.34 -5.87 -8.96
CA VAL A 229 -8.86 -5.45 -10.26
C VAL A 229 -7.95 -5.87 -11.42
N HIS A 230 -6.63 -5.68 -11.30
CA HIS A 230 -5.67 -6.03 -12.37
C HIS A 230 -5.36 -7.53 -12.46
N ARG A 231 -5.89 -8.33 -11.55
CA ARG A 231 -5.68 -9.78 -11.50
C ARG A 231 -6.87 -10.57 -12.04
N HIS A 232 -8.00 -9.90 -12.27
CA HIS A 232 -9.22 -10.51 -12.75
C HIS A 232 -9.67 -9.90 -14.07
N ARG A 233 -10.20 -10.74 -14.95
CA ARG A 233 -10.98 -10.33 -16.11
C ARG A 233 -12.45 -10.38 -15.74
N PHE A 234 -13.03 -9.23 -15.41
CA PHE A 234 -14.44 -9.16 -15.11
C PHE A 234 -15.27 -9.30 -16.40
N GLU A 235 -16.29 -10.14 -16.38
CA GLU A 235 -17.19 -10.34 -17.52
C GLU A 235 -18.37 -9.36 -17.49
N THR A 236 -18.85 -9.06 -16.29
CA THR A 236 -20.00 -8.21 -16.02
C THR A 236 -19.80 -7.41 -14.73
N LEU A 237 -20.65 -6.39 -14.53
CA LEU A 237 -20.73 -5.65 -13.27
C LEU A 237 -21.02 -6.56 -12.07
N GLN A 238 -21.91 -7.55 -12.25
CA GLN A 238 -22.27 -8.50 -11.18
C GLN A 238 -21.08 -9.39 -10.81
N HIS A 239 -20.33 -9.89 -11.81
CA HIS A 239 -19.10 -10.63 -11.56
C HIS A 239 -18.06 -9.76 -10.83
N ALA A 240 -17.82 -8.54 -11.30
CA ALA A 240 -16.93 -7.58 -10.63
C ALA A 240 -17.37 -7.31 -9.19
N SER A 241 -18.65 -7.10 -8.95
CA SER A 241 -19.21 -6.85 -7.62
C SER A 241 -18.93 -8.00 -6.65
N ARG A 242 -19.11 -9.26 -7.09
CA ARG A 242 -18.82 -10.45 -6.27
C ARG A 242 -17.35 -10.54 -5.89
N VAL A 243 -16.46 -10.43 -6.88
CA VAL A 243 -15.00 -10.52 -6.64
C VAL A 243 -14.50 -9.37 -5.77
N LEU A 244 -15.06 -8.17 -5.94
CA LEU A 244 -14.73 -7.02 -5.08
C LEU A 244 -15.22 -7.23 -3.64
N ALA A 245 -16.41 -7.80 -3.44
CA ALA A 245 -16.94 -8.13 -2.11
C ALA A 245 -16.01 -9.11 -1.36
N ASP A 246 -15.61 -10.19 -2.03
CA ASP A 246 -14.71 -11.20 -1.46
C ASP A 246 -13.34 -10.59 -1.11
N TRP A 247 -12.81 -9.73 -1.99
CA TRP A 247 -11.54 -9.05 -1.71
C TRP A 247 -11.65 -8.05 -0.56
N ILE A 248 -12.75 -7.30 -0.44
CA ILE A 248 -12.97 -6.35 0.66
C ILE A 248 -13.08 -7.10 1.99
N LEU A 249 -13.77 -8.23 2.02
CA LEU A 249 -13.82 -9.09 3.18
C LEU A 249 -12.42 -9.58 3.59
N PHE A 250 -11.64 -10.09 2.61
CA PHE A 250 -10.24 -10.46 2.84
C PHE A 250 -9.39 -9.28 3.35
N TYR A 251 -9.54 -8.10 2.76
CA TYR A 251 -8.82 -6.88 3.14
C TYR A 251 -9.08 -6.51 4.61
N ASN A 252 -10.33 -6.57 5.05
CA ASN A 252 -10.73 -6.20 6.40
C ASN A 252 -10.35 -7.25 7.46
N THR A 253 -10.44 -8.55 7.12
CA THR A 253 -10.39 -9.62 8.13
C THR A 253 -9.13 -10.48 8.11
N ARG A 254 -8.38 -10.50 7.00
CA ARG A 254 -7.22 -11.41 6.82
C ARG A 254 -5.94 -10.70 6.40
N ARG A 255 -6.04 -9.56 5.77
CA ARG A 255 -4.88 -8.86 5.24
C ARG A 255 -4.14 -8.07 6.34
N PRO A 256 -2.87 -8.40 6.67
CA PRO A 256 -2.12 -7.65 7.67
C PRO A 256 -1.64 -6.31 7.12
N HIS A 257 -1.70 -5.27 7.94
CA HIS A 257 -1.33 -3.92 7.60
C HIS A 257 -0.11 -3.44 8.40
N GLN A 258 0.98 -3.10 7.73
CA GLN A 258 2.19 -2.60 8.38
C GLN A 258 1.93 -1.36 9.24
N ALA A 259 1.03 -0.49 8.82
CA ALA A 259 0.69 0.73 9.54
C ALA A 259 -0.22 0.49 10.77
N LEU A 260 -0.77 -0.73 10.89
CA LEU A 260 -1.53 -1.20 12.05
C LEU A 260 -0.72 -2.23 12.86
N ALA A 261 0.60 -2.16 12.82
CA ALA A 261 1.50 -3.12 13.47
C ALA A 261 1.22 -4.58 13.06
N MET A 262 0.94 -4.80 11.77
CA MET A 262 0.58 -6.08 11.16
C MET A 262 -0.81 -6.64 11.55
N LYS A 263 -1.64 -5.89 12.24
CA LYS A 263 -3.03 -6.25 12.47
C LYS A 263 -3.87 -6.04 11.23
N THR A 264 -5.00 -6.73 11.16
CA THR A 264 -6.06 -6.46 10.19
C THR A 264 -6.86 -5.23 10.60
N PRO A 265 -7.60 -4.58 9.68
CA PRO A 265 -8.52 -3.50 10.03
C PRO A 265 -9.54 -3.88 11.09
N ALA A 266 -10.14 -5.07 11.00
CA ALA A 266 -11.11 -5.57 11.97
C ALA A 266 -10.50 -5.74 13.37
N GLU A 267 -9.30 -6.35 13.48
CA GLU A 267 -8.56 -6.44 14.74
C GLU A 267 -8.23 -5.06 15.32
N ALA A 268 -7.83 -4.11 14.45
CA ALA A 268 -7.52 -2.75 14.87
C ALA A 268 -8.76 -2.02 15.43
N PHE A 269 -9.95 -2.30 14.87
CA PHE A 269 -11.19 -1.75 15.40
C PHE A 269 -11.55 -2.37 16.76
N THR A 270 -11.52 -3.69 16.87
CA THR A 270 -11.82 -4.39 18.13
C THR A 270 -10.93 -3.95 19.30
N LEU A 271 -9.67 -3.61 19.02
CA LEU A 271 -8.72 -3.16 20.05
C LEU A 271 -8.84 -1.68 20.41
N ALA A 272 -9.55 -0.89 19.61
CA ALA A 272 -9.72 0.55 19.81
C ALA A 272 -11.14 0.93 20.25
N ALA A 273 -12.08 0.00 20.17
CA ALA A 273 -13.46 0.12 20.64
C ALA A 273 -13.56 -0.29 22.10
#